data_a9c0abcda93798bcae6d90bc173cfc8c
#
_entry.id   a9c0abcda93798bcae6d90bc173cfc8c
#
_cell.length_a   1.000
_cell.length_b   1.000
_cell.length_c   1.000
_cell.angle_alpha   90.00
_cell.angle_beta   90.00
_cell.angle_gamma   90.00
#
_symmetry.space_group_name_H-M   'P 1'
#
loop_
_entity.id
_entity.type
_entity.pdbx_description
1 polymer ?
#
loop_
_entity_poly.entity_id
_entity_poly.type
_entity_poly.pdbx_seq_one_letter_code
_entity_poly.pdbx_strand_id
1 'polypeptide(L)'
;MSPTEAMPPRQMAPHEAKRSAALFSVVAAGLVTLLKLAAGLLTGSLGMLSESAHSAIDLIAAAITLFSVQVSDRPADDDHNYGHGKIESLSAFVETFIMLASCVWLVSEAIRRIVYHHHLALTFSFWPFAVLLLSIVVDYTRSRTLGRIARTHRSEALAADAVHFATDMWSSLAVMVGLGAAFAGERFGIAWLEYADPLAAIVVSWIILRVTWRLAHQTVDALLDATPTVDPTSTQVQSKDELRSNLVHDLEAIPGVLSVERLRTRRSGSNYFADITLGLPRNVTFQRSEQLTMAATEAVQRHLPGADVVVHSVPTASLAESVHDRIRAVAARRNLAIHDVSVQQIAGGEEAQPQLHIEQHLEVDETMPLLSAHELVTELEAEIREEIPAVTSILTHIESEPATIERPASLERDRQLEVRLRRVAAGFPEILDIHDVFVTRRGPRAIQLARVSAGEEEAISEPAEESGDHIQVTCHCTLPDHLPMSRVHAVITALEGAFKVDAPEVDRLLIHPEPATDNRR
;
A
#
# COMPACT_ATOMS: atom_id res chain seq x y z
N MET A 1 37.85 -20.36 34.90
CA MET A 1 37.43 -21.19 33.76
C MET A 1 35.99 -20.82 33.46
N SER A 2 35.79 -19.94 32.49
CA SER A 2 34.45 -19.53 32.03
C SER A 2 33.82 -20.64 31.19
N PRO A 3 32.50 -20.91 31.31
CA PRO A 3 31.81 -21.87 30.45
C PRO A 3 31.79 -21.33 29.03
N THR A 4 32.23 -22.12 28.08
CA THR A 4 32.15 -21.88 26.63
C THR A 4 30.68 -21.78 26.27
N GLU A 5 30.17 -20.58 25.96
CA GLU A 5 28.86 -20.39 25.33
C GLU A 5 28.87 -21.17 24.00
N ALA A 6 28.04 -22.20 23.96
CA ALA A 6 27.79 -22.93 22.72
C ALA A 6 27.10 -21.96 21.75
N MET A 7 27.79 -21.63 20.65
CA MET A 7 27.18 -20.87 19.56
C MET A 7 25.86 -21.53 19.14
N PRO A 8 24.75 -20.76 19.02
CA PRO A 8 23.50 -21.32 18.52
C PRO A 8 23.73 -21.90 17.11
N PRO A 9 23.06 -22.99 16.76
CA PRO A 9 23.22 -23.61 15.44
C PRO A 9 22.91 -22.56 14.37
N ARG A 10 23.84 -22.43 13.41
CA ARG A 10 23.75 -21.51 12.28
C ARG A 10 22.43 -21.79 11.56
N GLN A 11 21.43 -20.91 11.71
CA GLN A 11 20.20 -21.01 10.97
C GLN A 11 20.53 -20.82 9.50
N MET A 12 20.25 -21.84 8.68
CA MET A 12 20.44 -21.77 7.23
C MET A 12 19.57 -20.64 6.66
N ALA A 13 20.10 -19.92 5.69
CA ALA A 13 19.34 -18.90 5.00
C ALA A 13 18.09 -19.53 4.31
N PRO A 14 16.95 -18.84 4.23
CA PRO A 14 15.70 -19.39 3.68
C PRO A 14 15.88 -20.06 2.30
N HIS A 15 16.62 -19.44 1.40
CA HIS A 15 16.91 -19.97 0.06
C HIS A 15 17.75 -21.25 0.10
N GLU A 16 18.73 -21.36 1.02
CA GLU A 16 19.55 -22.55 1.19
C GLU A 16 18.72 -23.73 1.72
N ALA A 17 17.81 -23.44 2.66
CA ALA A 17 16.92 -24.47 3.23
C ALA A 17 15.95 -25.03 2.18
N LYS A 18 15.32 -24.17 1.38
CA LYS A 18 14.44 -24.57 0.27
C LYS A 18 15.21 -25.42 -0.77
N ARG A 19 16.35 -24.90 -1.21
CA ARG A 19 17.20 -25.59 -2.19
C ARG A 19 17.70 -26.95 -1.69
N SER A 20 18.14 -27.05 -0.44
CA SER A 20 18.62 -28.32 0.13
C SER A 20 17.51 -29.36 0.23
N ALA A 21 16.29 -28.95 0.58
CA ALA A 21 15.12 -29.84 0.63
C ALA A 21 14.74 -30.35 -0.77
N ALA A 22 14.68 -29.45 -1.76
CA ALA A 22 14.40 -29.85 -3.15
C ALA A 22 15.49 -30.75 -3.71
N LEU A 23 16.76 -30.47 -3.45
CA LEU A 23 17.87 -31.35 -3.86
C LEU A 23 17.79 -32.72 -3.21
N PHE A 24 17.48 -32.78 -1.91
CA PHE A 24 17.24 -34.05 -1.21
C PHE A 24 16.11 -34.84 -1.89
N SER A 25 15.02 -34.18 -2.27
CA SER A 25 13.90 -34.81 -2.98
C SER A 25 14.34 -35.40 -4.32
N VAL A 26 15.09 -34.67 -5.15
CA VAL A 26 15.59 -35.13 -6.44
C VAL A 26 16.53 -36.33 -6.28
N VAL A 27 17.46 -36.28 -5.34
CA VAL A 27 18.43 -37.39 -5.08
C VAL A 27 17.66 -38.63 -4.61
N ALA A 28 16.71 -38.49 -3.70
CA ALA A 28 15.90 -39.60 -3.23
C ALA A 28 15.06 -40.21 -4.36
N ALA A 29 14.40 -39.37 -5.20
CA ALA A 29 13.69 -39.85 -6.39
C ALA A 29 14.57 -40.60 -7.35
N GLY A 30 15.76 -40.08 -7.66
CA GLY A 30 16.72 -40.73 -8.55
C GLY A 30 17.17 -42.11 -8.04
N LEU A 31 17.47 -42.21 -6.74
CA LEU A 31 17.84 -43.49 -6.13
C LEU A 31 16.69 -44.51 -6.18
N VAL A 32 15.45 -44.11 -5.86
CA VAL A 32 14.31 -45.02 -5.93
C VAL A 32 14.02 -45.46 -7.37
N THR A 33 14.07 -44.54 -8.32
CA THR A 33 13.88 -44.82 -9.75
C THR A 33 14.93 -45.83 -10.27
N LEU A 34 16.20 -45.60 -9.95
CA LEU A 34 17.28 -46.52 -10.33
C LEU A 34 17.11 -47.90 -9.70
N LEU A 35 16.72 -47.96 -8.42
CA LEU A 35 16.49 -49.22 -7.73
C LEU A 35 15.33 -50.01 -8.36
N LYS A 36 14.20 -49.34 -8.65
CA LYS A 36 13.03 -49.96 -9.31
C LYS A 36 13.40 -50.44 -10.73
N LEU A 37 14.16 -49.62 -11.48
CA LEU A 37 14.61 -49.98 -12.82
C LEU A 37 15.54 -51.21 -12.78
N ALA A 38 16.51 -51.23 -11.90
CA ALA A 38 17.41 -52.36 -11.72
C ALA A 38 16.67 -53.66 -11.33
N ALA A 39 15.76 -53.53 -10.37
CA ALA A 39 14.89 -54.66 -9.97
C ALA A 39 14.04 -55.16 -11.13
N GLY A 40 13.43 -54.26 -11.92
CA GLY A 40 12.61 -54.61 -13.09
C GLY A 40 13.43 -55.32 -14.18
N LEU A 41 14.63 -54.85 -14.49
CA LEU A 41 15.52 -55.45 -15.48
C LEU A 41 16.04 -56.84 -15.02
N LEU A 42 16.44 -56.95 -13.74
CA LEU A 42 16.97 -58.21 -13.19
C LEU A 42 15.92 -59.29 -13.05
N THR A 43 14.67 -58.93 -12.73
CA THR A 43 13.56 -59.87 -12.55
C THR A 43 12.78 -60.13 -13.83
N GLY A 44 12.94 -59.31 -14.89
CA GLY A 44 12.13 -59.34 -16.09
C GLY A 44 10.67 -58.98 -15.86
N SER A 45 10.35 -58.37 -14.72
CA SER A 45 8.99 -58.00 -14.32
C SER A 45 8.51 -56.74 -15.04
N LEU A 46 7.53 -56.87 -15.93
CA LEU A 46 6.87 -55.73 -16.60
C LEU A 46 6.20 -54.75 -15.60
N GLY A 47 5.69 -55.27 -14.48
CA GLY A 47 5.12 -54.44 -13.42
C GLY A 47 6.16 -53.54 -12.77
N MET A 48 7.36 -54.06 -12.47
CA MET A 48 8.47 -53.27 -11.92
C MET A 48 9.02 -52.27 -12.93
N LEU A 49 9.03 -52.61 -14.21
CA LEU A 49 9.44 -51.65 -15.26
C LEU A 49 8.42 -50.52 -15.43
N SER A 50 7.11 -50.84 -15.36
CA SER A 50 6.05 -49.82 -15.36
C SER A 50 6.15 -48.90 -14.16
N GLU A 51 6.43 -49.42 -12.98
CA GLU A 51 6.61 -48.68 -11.73
C GLU A 51 7.89 -47.81 -11.79
N SER A 52 8.95 -48.29 -12.45
CA SER A 52 10.15 -47.48 -12.66
C SER A 52 9.91 -46.31 -13.62
N ALA A 53 9.06 -46.50 -14.64
CA ALA A 53 8.67 -45.45 -15.56
C ALA A 53 7.82 -44.37 -14.86
N HIS A 54 6.93 -44.74 -13.96
CA HIS A 54 6.20 -43.80 -13.11
C HIS A 54 7.14 -43.00 -12.22
N SER A 55 8.06 -43.68 -11.52
CA SER A 55 9.06 -42.98 -10.69
C SER A 55 10.00 -42.07 -11.49
N ALA A 56 10.20 -42.32 -12.78
CA ALA A 56 10.94 -41.39 -13.65
C ALA A 56 10.17 -40.11 -13.91
N ILE A 57 8.84 -40.15 -14.00
CA ILE A 57 7.97 -38.95 -14.06
C ILE A 57 8.08 -38.16 -12.76
N ASP A 58 8.06 -38.82 -11.61
CA ASP A 58 8.22 -38.20 -10.28
C ASP A 58 9.58 -37.52 -10.13
N LEU A 59 10.64 -38.12 -10.69
CA LEU A 59 11.97 -37.51 -10.75
C LEU A 59 11.98 -36.24 -11.59
N ILE A 60 11.27 -36.22 -12.72
CA ILE A 60 11.12 -35.03 -13.56
C ILE A 60 10.36 -33.94 -12.79
N ALA A 61 9.28 -34.27 -12.11
CA ALA A 61 8.53 -33.35 -11.27
C ALA A 61 9.40 -32.73 -10.18
N ALA A 62 10.13 -33.55 -9.43
CA ALA A 62 11.08 -33.07 -8.40
C ALA A 62 12.20 -32.18 -8.98
N ALA A 63 12.67 -32.47 -10.21
CA ALA A 63 13.64 -31.63 -10.88
C ALA A 63 13.06 -30.26 -11.29
N ILE A 64 11.79 -30.21 -11.73
CA ILE A 64 11.06 -28.96 -12.01
C ILE A 64 10.92 -28.14 -10.73
N THR A 65 10.56 -28.76 -9.60
CA THR A 65 10.48 -28.09 -8.28
C THR A 65 11.84 -27.55 -7.86
N LEU A 66 12.92 -28.29 -8.01
CA LEU A 66 14.29 -27.80 -7.70
C LEU A 66 14.65 -26.59 -8.56
N PHE A 67 14.39 -26.64 -9.86
CA PHE A 67 14.62 -25.53 -10.78
C PHE A 67 13.80 -24.31 -10.39
N SER A 68 12.51 -24.51 -10.13
CA SER A 68 11.57 -23.46 -9.72
C SER A 68 12.04 -22.73 -8.46
N VAL A 69 12.40 -23.47 -7.41
CA VAL A 69 12.90 -22.89 -6.16
C VAL A 69 14.19 -22.09 -6.37
N GLN A 70 15.10 -22.54 -7.26
CA GLN A 70 16.33 -21.82 -7.55
C GLN A 70 16.10 -20.53 -8.33
N VAL A 71 15.10 -20.50 -9.22
CA VAL A 71 14.79 -19.33 -10.04
C VAL A 71 13.92 -18.34 -9.27
N SER A 72 12.96 -18.82 -8.48
CA SER A 72 12.04 -17.98 -7.73
C SER A 72 12.71 -17.07 -6.70
N ASP A 73 13.87 -17.50 -6.16
CA ASP A 73 14.64 -16.73 -5.19
C ASP A 73 15.54 -15.65 -5.84
N ARG A 74 15.52 -15.52 -7.18
CA ARG A 74 16.23 -14.42 -7.86
C ARG A 74 15.52 -13.10 -7.58
N PRO A 75 16.29 -12.03 -7.31
CA PRO A 75 15.73 -10.70 -7.11
C PRO A 75 15.04 -10.19 -8.38
N ALA A 76 14.32 -9.09 -8.25
CA ALA A 76 13.78 -8.35 -9.38
C ALA A 76 14.90 -7.92 -10.33
N ASP A 77 14.61 -7.94 -11.63
CA ASP A 77 15.47 -7.49 -12.72
C ASP A 77 14.67 -6.61 -13.70
N ASP A 78 15.32 -6.15 -14.76
CA ASP A 78 14.69 -5.23 -15.73
C ASP A 78 13.50 -5.86 -16.47
N ASP A 79 13.52 -7.18 -16.67
CA ASP A 79 12.44 -7.92 -17.32
C ASP A 79 11.33 -8.33 -16.34
N HIS A 80 11.66 -8.52 -15.06
CA HIS A 80 10.76 -9.00 -14.00
C HIS A 80 10.81 -8.10 -12.77
N ASN A 81 10.19 -6.92 -12.85
CA ASN A 81 10.22 -5.88 -11.81
C ASN A 81 9.71 -6.32 -10.43
N TYR A 82 8.87 -7.35 -10.37
CA TYR A 82 8.36 -7.93 -9.11
C TYR A 82 9.07 -9.22 -8.71
N GLY A 83 10.22 -9.52 -9.33
CA GLY A 83 10.98 -10.75 -9.12
C GLY A 83 10.36 -11.99 -9.75
N HIS A 84 10.96 -13.14 -9.49
CA HIS A 84 10.63 -14.40 -10.15
C HIS A 84 9.72 -15.32 -9.31
N GLY A 85 9.15 -14.82 -8.23
CA GLY A 85 8.39 -15.63 -7.25
C GLY A 85 7.24 -16.45 -7.85
N LYS A 86 6.57 -15.97 -8.91
CA LYS A 86 5.47 -16.71 -9.58
C LYS A 86 5.88 -18.00 -10.26
N ILE A 87 7.18 -18.23 -10.46
CA ILE A 87 7.70 -19.50 -10.98
C ILE A 87 7.39 -20.66 -10.02
N GLU A 88 7.35 -20.41 -8.70
CA GLU A 88 6.90 -21.42 -7.73
C GLU A 88 5.43 -21.80 -7.94
N SER A 89 4.55 -20.81 -8.14
CA SER A 89 3.13 -21.06 -8.41
C SER A 89 2.93 -21.81 -9.73
N LEU A 90 3.73 -21.46 -10.76
CA LEU A 90 3.69 -22.16 -12.05
C LEU A 90 4.13 -23.63 -11.91
N SER A 91 5.21 -23.88 -11.16
CA SER A 91 5.68 -25.24 -10.86
C SER A 91 4.63 -26.05 -10.12
N ALA A 92 4.03 -25.48 -9.07
CA ALA A 92 2.93 -26.11 -8.33
C ALA A 92 1.71 -26.40 -9.21
N PHE A 93 1.41 -25.55 -10.18
CA PHE A 93 0.35 -25.79 -11.16
C PHE A 93 0.68 -26.98 -12.07
N VAL A 94 1.93 -27.04 -12.58
CA VAL A 94 2.38 -28.19 -13.42
C VAL A 94 2.30 -29.50 -12.65
N GLU A 95 2.78 -29.53 -11.39
CA GLU A 95 2.66 -30.70 -10.53
C GLU A 95 1.21 -31.12 -10.28
N THR A 96 0.34 -30.15 -10.02
CA THR A 96 -1.10 -30.37 -9.85
C THR A 96 -1.72 -31.03 -11.09
N PHE A 97 -1.29 -30.59 -12.28
CA PHE A 97 -1.72 -31.18 -13.54
C PHE A 97 -1.21 -32.61 -13.72
N ILE A 98 0.04 -32.89 -13.38
CA ILE A 98 0.62 -34.24 -13.40
C ILE A 98 -0.15 -35.17 -12.45
N MET A 99 -0.44 -34.72 -11.22
CA MET A 99 -1.26 -35.48 -10.26
C MET A 99 -2.65 -35.78 -10.77
N LEU A 100 -3.33 -34.80 -11.40
CA LEU A 100 -4.65 -34.99 -11.99
C LEU A 100 -4.62 -36.05 -13.12
N ALA A 101 -3.62 -35.94 -14.00
CA ALA A 101 -3.42 -36.89 -15.08
C ALA A 101 -3.16 -38.31 -14.54
N SER A 102 -2.34 -38.45 -13.49
CA SER A 102 -2.08 -39.70 -12.80
C SER A 102 -3.35 -40.30 -12.17
N CYS A 103 -4.20 -39.47 -11.54
CA CYS A 103 -5.49 -39.90 -11.00
C CYS A 103 -6.41 -40.44 -12.09
N VAL A 104 -6.55 -39.75 -13.22
CA VAL A 104 -7.37 -40.17 -14.35
C VAL A 104 -6.87 -41.51 -14.91
N TRP A 105 -5.55 -41.63 -15.06
CA TRP A 105 -4.93 -42.87 -15.51
C TRP A 105 -5.21 -44.05 -14.55
N LEU A 106 -5.00 -43.83 -13.23
CA LEU A 106 -5.23 -44.86 -12.21
C LEU A 106 -6.69 -45.34 -12.16
N VAL A 107 -7.66 -44.41 -12.22
CA VAL A 107 -9.09 -44.75 -12.28
C VAL A 107 -9.41 -45.51 -13.55
N SER A 108 -8.89 -45.10 -14.71
CA SER A 108 -9.12 -45.77 -15.98
C SER A 108 -8.58 -47.20 -15.97
N GLU A 109 -7.40 -47.41 -15.37
CA GLU A 109 -6.81 -48.76 -15.22
C GLU A 109 -7.60 -49.64 -14.22
N ALA A 110 -8.04 -49.05 -13.10
CA ALA A 110 -8.89 -49.78 -12.14
C ALA A 110 -10.22 -50.24 -12.78
N ILE A 111 -10.89 -49.35 -13.53
CA ILE A 111 -12.11 -49.70 -14.27
C ILE A 111 -11.84 -50.77 -15.32
N ARG A 112 -10.72 -50.66 -16.07
CA ARG A 112 -10.31 -51.66 -17.06
C ARG A 112 -10.15 -53.03 -16.42
N ARG A 113 -9.48 -53.13 -15.27
CA ARG A 113 -9.31 -54.40 -14.53
C ARG A 113 -10.62 -54.99 -14.07
N ILE A 114 -11.56 -54.18 -13.60
CA ILE A 114 -12.91 -54.65 -13.20
C ILE A 114 -13.69 -55.15 -14.40
N VAL A 115 -13.72 -54.43 -15.54
CA VAL A 115 -14.56 -54.74 -16.70
C VAL A 115 -14.03 -55.94 -17.46
N TYR A 116 -12.70 -56.04 -17.67
CA TYR A 116 -12.11 -57.11 -18.50
C TYR A 116 -11.66 -58.32 -17.70
N HIS A 117 -11.96 -58.40 -16.39
CA HIS A 117 -11.64 -59.55 -15.51
C HIS A 117 -10.18 -60.03 -15.69
N HIS A 118 -9.23 -59.08 -15.83
CA HIS A 118 -7.82 -59.44 -15.89
C HIS A 118 -7.37 -59.96 -14.53
N HIS A 119 -7.44 -61.29 -14.34
CA HIS A 119 -6.86 -61.96 -13.19
C HIS A 119 -5.33 -61.82 -13.28
N LEU A 120 -4.74 -61.07 -12.37
CA LEU A 120 -3.29 -61.07 -12.19
C LEU A 120 -2.90 -62.48 -11.76
N ALA A 121 -2.12 -63.19 -12.59
CA ALA A 121 -1.44 -64.38 -12.12
C ALA A 121 -0.43 -63.96 -11.04
N LEU A 122 -0.88 -63.94 -9.79
CA LEU A 122 -0.08 -63.51 -8.63
C LEU A 122 0.99 -64.57 -8.38
N THR A 123 2.17 -64.46 -9.01
CA THR A 123 3.34 -65.17 -8.56
C THR A 123 3.83 -64.44 -7.30
N PHE A 124 3.64 -65.10 -6.15
CA PHE A 124 4.07 -64.52 -4.86
C PHE A 124 5.60 -64.36 -4.88
N SER A 125 6.03 -63.08 -4.95
CA SER A 125 7.41 -62.70 -4.80
C SER A 125 7.54 -61.70 -3.64
N PHE A 126 8.50 -61.90 -2.79
CA PHE A 126 8.79 -60.98 -1.67
C PHE A 126 9.30 -59.63 -2.15
N TRP A 127 10.00 -59.58 -3.29
CA TRP A 127 10.65 -58.39 -3.81
C TRP A 127 9.72 -57.19 -4.08
N PRO A 128 8.55 -57.35 -4.75
CA PRO A 128 7.63 -56.23 -4.94
C PRO A 128 7.16 -55.60 -3.64
N PHE A 129 6.87 -56.39 -2.62
CA PHE A 129 6.46 -55.91 -1.30
C PHE A 129 7.59 -55.17 -0.59
N ALA A 130 8.84 -55.64 -0.68
CA ALA A 130 9.99 -54.96 -0.09
C ALA A 130 10.28 -53.62 -0.77
N VAL A 131 10.19 -53.54 -2.10
CA VAL A 131 10.37 -52.30 -2.86
C VAL A 131 9.24 -51.33 -2.58
N LEU A 132 8.00 -51.81 -2.51
CA LEU A 132 6.83 -50.97 -2.20
C LEU A 132 6.93 -50.39 -0.78
N LEU A 133 7.34 -51.19 0.20
CA LEU A 133 7.56 -50.72 1.58
C LEU A 133 8.65 -49.67 1.64
N LEU A 134 9.77 -49.87 0.92
CA LEU A 134 10.86 -48.90 0.82
C LEU A 134 10.39 -47.59 0.19
N SER A 135 9.60 -47.66 -0.89
CA SER A 135 8.99 -46.46 -1.52
C SER A 135 8.12 -45.72 -0.54
N ILE A 136 7.24 -46.37 0.21
CA ILE A 136 6.40 -45.73 1.23
C ILE A 136 7.23 -45.01 2.27
N VAL A 137 8.33 -45.57 2.77
CA VAL A 137 9.21 -44.93 3.75
C VAL A 137 9.92 -43.71 3.17
N VAL A 138 10.40 -43.82 1.93
CA VAL A 138 11.07 -42.72 1.25
C VAL A 138 10.09 -41.58 0.99
N ASP A 139 8.90 -41.85 0.43
CA ASP A 139 7.89 -40.86 0.12
C ASP A 139 7.33 -40.18 1.38
N TYR A 140 7.18 -40.94 2.48
CA TYR A 140 6.82 -40.37 3.78
C TYR A 140 7.88 -39.37 4.27
N THR A 141 9.17 -39.72 4.21
CA THR A 141 10.26 -38.84 4.67
C THR A 141 10.38 -37.60 3.79
N ARG A 142 10.23 -37.74 2.46
CA ARG A 142 10.22 -36.63 1.51
C ARG A 142 9.04 -35.69 1.77
N SER A 143 7.83 -36.22 1.78
CA SER A 143 6.60 -35.45 2.03
C SER A 143 6.69 -34.67 3.33
N ARG A 144 7.14 -35.30 4.43
CA ARG A 144 7.27 -34.65 5.73
C ARG A 144 8.34 -33.56 5.75
N THR A 145 9.48 -33.78 5.12
CA THR A 145 10.61 -32.83 5.07
C THR A 145 10.24 -31.63 4.22
N LEU A 146 9.76 -31.87 2.99
CA LEU A 146 9.32 -30.83 2.07
C LEU A 146 8.17 -30.00 2.66
N GLY A 147 7.14 -30.67 3.23
CA GLY A 147 6.01 -29.99 3.84
C GLY A 147 6.37 -29.13 5.05
N ARG A 148 7.37 -29.53 5.85
CA ARG A 148 7.89 -28.69 6.93
C ARG A 148 8.58 -27.43 6.39
N ILE A 149 9.47 -27.57 5.43
CA ILE A 149 10.23 -26.47 4.84
C ILE A 149 9.31 -25.54 4.02
N ALA A 150 8.36 -26.11 3.29
CA ALA A 150 7.34 -25.37 2.56
C ALA A 150 6.55 -24.44 3.49
N ARG A 151 6.12 -24.92 4.65
CA ARG A 151 5.40 -24.11 5.65
C ARG A 151 6.29 -23.01 6.24
N THR A 152 7.52 -23.36 6.65
CA THR A 152 8.45 -22.41 7.28
C THR A 152 8.83 -21.27 6.34
N HIS A 153 9.03 -21.56 5.05
CA HIS A 153 9.51 -20.61 4.05
C HIS A 153 8.45 -20.22 3.01
N ARG A 154 7.18 -20.61 3.22
CA ARG A 154 6.04 -20.25 2.37
C ARG A 154 6.24 -20.59 0.89
N SER A 155 6.86 -21.72 0.58
CA SER A 155 7.11 -22.16 -0.80
C SER A 155 5.94 -22.99 -1.33
N GLU A 156 5.32 -22.53 -2.41
CA GLU A 156 4.20 -23.22 -3.07
C GLU A 156 4.68 -24.48 -3.82
N ALA A 157 5.84 -24.39 -4.48
CA ALA A 157 6.42 -25.52 -5.18
C ALA A 157 6.74 -26.67 -4.24
N LEU A 158 7.40 -26.40 -3.10
CA LEU A 158 7.70 -27.43 -2.10
C LEU A 158 6.43 -27.98 -1.43
N ALA A 159 5.37 -27.17 -1.30
CA ALA A 159 4.09 -27.63 -0.78
C ALA A 159 3.39 -28.58 -1.73
N ALA A 160 3.42 -28.31 -3.04
CA ALA A 160 2.88 -29.18 -4.07
C ALA A 160 3.62 -30.50 -4.13
N ASP A 161 4.97 -30.46 -4.16
CA ASP A 161 5.84 -31.65 -4.16
C ASP A 161 5.62 -32.51 -2.89
N ALA A 162 5.43 -31.87 -1.72
CA ALA A 162 5.09 -32.59 -0.48
C ALA A 162 3.75 -33.31 -0.54
N VAL A 163 2.73 -32.70 -1.16
CA VAL A 163 1.40 -33.29 -1.36
C VAL A 163 1.49 -34.43 -2.38
N HIS A 164 2.27 -34.25 -3.45
CA HIS A 164 2.52 -35.29 -4.46
C HIS A 164 3.03 -36.57 -3.80
N PHE A 165 4.13 -36.50 -3.05
CA PHE A 165 4.69 -37.68 -2.37
C PHE A 165 3.79 -38.23 -1.25
N ALA A 166 2.98 -37.40 -0.61
CA ALA A 166 1.95 -37.90 0.30
C ALA A 166 0.91 -38.74 -0.43
N THR A 167 0.49 -38.35 -1.64
CA THR A 167 -0.49 -39.11 -2.43
C THR A 167 0.10 -40.39 -2.96
N ASP A 168 1.35 -40.43 -3.37
CA ASP A 168 2.08 -41.63 -3.82
C ASP A 168 2.25 -42.64 -2.69
N MET A 169 2.57 -42.17 -1.49
CA MET A 169 2.61 -43.00 -0.28
C MET A 169 1.25 -43.66 -0.01
N TRP A 170 0.15 -42.88 -0.06
CA TRP A 170 -1.19 -43.42 0.16
C TRP A 170 -1.64 -44.41 -0.93
N SER A 171 -1.28 -44.10 -2.20
CA SER A 171 -1.52 -44.98 -3.33
C SER A 171 -0.78 -46.31 -3.17
N SER A 172 0.51 -46.25 -2.84
CA SER A 172 1.33 -47.45 -2.60
C SER A 172 0.82 -48.28 -1.41
N LEU A 173 0.35 -47.64 -0.34
CA LEU A 173 -0.24 -48.30 0.81
C LEU A 173 -1.56 -49.01 0.42
N ALA A 174 -2.39 -48.37 -0.39
CA ALA A 174 -3.64 -48.97 -0.86
C ALA A 174 -3.39 -50.19 -1.75
N VAL A 175 -2.42 -50.10 -2.67
CA VAL A 175 -1.98 -51.23 -3.49
C VAL A 175 -1.46 -52.35 -2.61
N MET A 176 -0.66 -52.08 -1.60
CA MET A 176 -0.15 -53.10 -0.68
C MET A 176 -1.27 -53.81 0.08
N VAL A 177 -2.27 -53.06 0.57
CA VAL A 177 -3.45 -53.61 1.25
C VAL A 177 -4.33 -54.40 0.27
N GLY A 178 -4.56 -53.86 -0.93
CA GLY A 178 -5.34 -54.52 -2.00
C GLY A 178 -4.75 -55.85 -2.42
N LEU A 179 -3.44 -55.89 -2.68
CA LEU A 179 -2.70 -57.11 -3.00
C LEU A 179 -2.74 -58.11 -1.85
N GLY A 180 -2.57 -57.65 -0.62
CA GLY A 180 -2.68 -58.49 0.57
C GLY A 180 -4.09 -59.11 0.74
N ALA A 181 -5.13 -58.33 0.48
CA ALA A 181 -6.50 -58.78 0.51
C ALA A 181 -6.80 -59.77 -0.62
N ALA A 182 -6.35 -59.51 -1.85
CA ALA A 182 -6.50 -60.41 -2.98
C ALA A 182 -5.80 -61.76 -2.71
N PHE A 183 -4.59 -61.75 -2.19
CA PHE A 183 -3.86 -62.96 -1.78
C PHE A 183 -4.61 -63.74 -0.67
N ALA A 184 -5.13 -63.04 0.32
CA ALA A 184 -5.96 -63.67 1.37
C ALA A 184 -7.25 -64.30 0.76
N GLY A 185 -7.88 -63.61 -0.21
CA GLY A 185 -9.04 -64.11 -0.96
C GLY A 185 -8.75 -65.42 -1.67
N GLU A 186 -7.63 -65.50 -2.40
CA GLU A 186 -7.21 -66.72 -3.08
C GLU A 186 -6.90 -67.84 -2.05
N ARG A 187 -6.23 -67.55 -0.95
CA ARG A 187 -5.86 -68.52 0.07
C ARG A 187 -7.02 -69.08 0.86
N PHE A 188 -8.06 -68.23 1.10
CA PHE A 188 -9.26 -68.61 1.87
C PHE A 188 -10.49 -68.88 1.01
N GLY A 189 -10.38 -68.81 -0.32
CA GLY A 189 -11.48 -69.08 -1.26
C GLY A 189 -12.58 -68.01 -1.25
N ILE A 190 -12.26 -66.76 -0.93
CA ILE A 190 -13.20 -65.65 -0.81
C ILE A 190 -13.15 -64.80 -2.10
N ALA A 191 -13.99 -65.16 -3.09
CA ALA A 191 -13.93 -64.59 -4.44
C ALA A 191 -14.09 -63.03 -4.50
N TRP A 192 -14.86 -62.42 -3.61
CA TRP A 192 -15.04 -60.95 -3.66
C TRP A 192 -13.79 -60.16 -3.26
N LEU A 193 -12.83 -60.74 -2.55
CA LEU A 193 -11.56 -60.09 -2.21
C LEU A 193 -10.65 -59.89 -3.45
N GLU A 194 -10.92 -60.54 -4.57
CA GLU A 194 -10.21 -60.28 -5.84
C GLU A 194 -10.43 -58.85 -6.35
N TYR A 195 -11.55 -58.20 -5.98
CA TYR A 195 -11.87 -56.83 -6.34
C TYR A 195 -11.30 -55.79 -5.33
N ALA A 196 -10.64 -56.26 -4.25
CA ALA A 196 -10.16 -55.36 -3.20
C ALA A 196 -9.10 -54.38 -3.72
N ASP A 197 -8.20 -54.82 -4.60
CA ASP A 197 -7.16 -53.95 -5.20
C ASP A 197 -7.76 -52.84 -6.09
N PRO A 198 -8.62 -53.15 -7.10
CA PRO A 198 -9.23 -52.09 -7.90
C PRO A 198 -10.13 -51.16 -7.08
N LEU A 199 -10.85 -51.66 -6.09
CA LEU A 199 -11.70 -50.84 -5.22
C LEU A 199 -10.85 -49.89 -4.35
N ALA A 200 -9.75 -50.39 -3.77
CA ALA A 200 -8.82 -49.56 -3.02
C ALA A 200 -8.23 -48.46 -3.90
N ALA A 201 -7.84 -48.79 -5.14
CA ALA A 201 -7.33 -47.81 -6.10
C ALA A 201 -8.35 -46.69 -6.40
N ILE A 202 -9.63 -47.02 -6.58
CA ILE A 202 -10.71 -46.02 -6.82
C ILE A 202 -10.91 -45.14 -5.59
N VAL A 203 -10.97 -45.70 -4.39
CA VAL A 203 -11.14 -44.91 -3.14
C VAL A 203 -9.97 -43.93 -2.94
N VAL A 204 -8.77 -44.40 -3.12
CA VAL A 204 -7.57 -43.55 -2.97
C VAL A 204 -7.53 -42.47 -4.04
N SER A 205 -7.83 -42.83 -5.31
CA SER A 205 -7.91 -41.85 -6.40
C SER A 205 -8.94 -40.75 -6.11
N TRP A 206 -10.06 -41.07 -5.50
CA TRP A 206 -11.07 -40.08 -5.12
C TRP A 206 -10.53 -39.13 -4.04
N ILE A 207 -9.81 -39.65 -3.04
CA ILE A 207 -9.17 -38.83 -1.99
C ILE A 207 -8.11 -37.90 -2.61
N ILE A 208 -7.24 -38.46 -3.48
CA ILE A 208 -6.21 -37.73 -4.19
C ILE A 208 -6.84 -36.61 -5.04
N LEU A 209 -7.87 -36.92 -5.82
CA LEU A 209 -8.58 -35.95 -6.65
C LEU A 209 -9.13 -34.79 -5.83
N ARG A 210 -9.68 -35.05 -4.66
CA ARG A 210 -10.16 -33.99 -3.75
C ARG A 210 -9.04 -33.09 -3.24
N VAL A 211 -7.89 -33.66 -2.90
CA VAL A 211 -6.71 -32.89 -2.44
C VAL A 211 -6.11 -32.09 -3.59
N THR A 212 -5.94 -32.72 -4.74
CA THR A 212 -5.43 -32.12 -5.98
C THR A 212 -6.30 -30.95 -6.44
N TRP A 213 -7.64 -31.11 -6.37
CA TRP A 213 -8.59 -30.05 -6.72
C TRP A 213 -8.42 -28.80 -5.84
N ARG A 214 -8.21 -29.01 -4.55
CA ARG A 214 -7.94 -27.89 -3.62
C ARG A 214 -6.62 -27.18 -3.97
N LEU A 215 -5.56 -27.96 -4.23
CA LEU A 215 -4.26 -27.42 -4.60
C LEU A 215 -4.33 -26.67 -5.95
N ALA A 216 -5.08 -27.21 -6.93
CA ALA A 216 -5.31 -26.55 -8.22
C ALA A 216 -5.95 -25.17 -8.05
N HIS A 217 -6.98 -25.07 -7.21
CA HIS A 217 -7.60 -23.76 -6.95
C HIS A 217 -6.64 -22.78 -6.27
N GLN A 218 -5.85 -23.22 -5.31
CA GLN A 218 -4.88 -22.37 -4.62
C GLN A 218 -3.78 -21.85 -5.57
N THR A 219 -3.27 -22.69 -6.46
CA THR A 219 -2.23 -22.32 -7.42
C THR A 219 -2.77 -21.41 -8.52
N VAL A 220 -3.99 -21.67 -9.01
CA VAL A 220 -4.67 -20.78 -9.97
C VAL A 220 -4.97 -19.42 -9.33
N ASP A 221 -5.46 -19.38 -8.11
CA ASP A 221 -5.67 -18.15 -7.35
C ASP A 221 -4.38 -17.34 -7.20
N ALA A 222 -3.25 -18.01 -6.89
CA ALA A 222 -1.94 -17.36 -6.79
C ALA A 222 -1.45 -16.79 -8.13
N LEU A 223 -1.65 -17.53 -9.24
CA LEU A 223 -1.30 -17.05 -10.58
C LEU A 223 -2.18 -15.86 -11.04
N LEU A 224 -3.44 -15.83 -10.60
CA LEU A 224 -4.39 -14.75 -10.92
C LEU A 224 -4.35 -13.59 -9.91
N ASP A 225 -3.32 -13.50 -9.07
CA ASP A 225 -3.17 -12.42 -8.08
C ASP A 225 -4.35 -12.30 -7.09
N ALA A 226 -4.97 -13.41 -6.72
CA ALA A 226 -6.02 -13.42 -5.73
C ALA A 226 -5.48 -12.99 -4.34
N THR A 227 -6.37 -12.42 -3.52
CA THR A 227 -6.03 -12.05 -2.14
C THR A 227 -5.43 -13.24 -1.40
N PRO A 228 -4.24 -13.12 -0.79
CA PRO A 228 -3.60 -14.21 -0.09
C PRO A 228 -4.43 -14.66 1.12
N THR A 229 -4.48 -15.95 1.34
CA THR A 229 -4.91 -16.52 2.63
C THR A 229 -3.71 -16.49 3.55
N VAL A 230 -3.85 -15.91 4.74
CA VAL A 230 -2.79 -15.94 5.75
C VAL A 230 -2.57 -17.37 6.20
N ASP A 231 -1.31 -17.75 6.30
CA ASP A 231 -0.81 -19.11 6.53
C ASP A 231 -1.54 -19.85 7.68
N PRO A 232 -1.99 -21.10 7.46
CA PRO A 232 -2.63 -21.92 8.50
C PRO A 232 -1.69 -22.30 9.67
N THR A 233 -0.43 -21.88 9.67
CA THR A 233 0.48 -22.06 10.82
C THR A 233 0.35 -20.95 11.88
N SER A 234 -0.25 -19.81 11.57
CA SER A 234 -0.73 -18.86 12.56
C SER A 234 -2.03 -19.43 13.17
N THR A 235 -2.18 -19.35 14.46
CA THR A 235 -3.27 -19.95 15.27
C THR A 235 -4.70 -19.53 14.86
N GLN A 236 -4.84 -18.70 13.81
CA GLN A 236 -6.09 -18.24 13.23
C GLN A 236 -6.02 -18.33 11.71
N VAL A 237 -6.81 -19.26 11.15
CA VAL A 237 -7.10 -19.33 9.72
C VAL A 237 -8.00 -18.13 9.40
N GLN A 238 -7.42 -17.03 8.95
CA GLN A 238 -8.20 -15.90 8.47
C GLN A 238 -8.70 -16.17 7.05
N SER A 239 -10.00 -16.03 6.84
CA SER A 239 -10.57 -16.04 5.49
C SER A 239 -10.07 -14.81 4.69
N LYS A 240 -10.15 -14.87 3.34
CA LYS A 240 -9.79 -13.73 2.47
C LYS A 240 -10.56 -12.45 2.88
N ASP A 241 -11.83 -12.61 3.23
CA ASP A 241 -12.70 -11.49 3.62
C ASP A 241 -12.34 -10.94 5.00
N GLU A 242 -11.96 -11.81 5.93
CA GLU A 242 -11.54 -11.42 7.27
C GLU A 242 -10.21 -10.65 7.26
N LEU A 243 -9.22 -11.12 6.48
CA LEU A 243 -7.96 -10.39 6.30
C LEU A 243 -8.21 -8.98 5.72
N ARG A 244 -9.04 -8.89 4.68
CA ARG A 244 -9.40 -7.61 4.07
C ARG A 244 -10.10 -6.68 5.06
N SER A 245 -11.06 -7.20 5.83
CA SER A 245 -11.80 -6.43 6.84
C SER A 245 -10.89 -5.90 7.93
N ASN A 246 -9.99 -6.75 8.44
CA ASN A 246 -9.03 -6.36 9.49
C ASN A 246 -8.04 -5.29 8.99
N LEU A 247 -7.53 -5.45 7.75
CA LEU A 247 -6.65 -4.46 7.13
C LEU A 247 -7.34 -3.11 6.95
N VAL A 248 -8.58 -3.09 6.44
CA VAL A 248 -9.35 -1.84 6.26
C VAL A 248 -9.61 -1.19 7.61
N HIS A 249 -10.04 -1.97 8.62
CA HIS A 249 -10.29 -1.48 9.97
C HIS A 249 -9.05 -0.83 10.59
N ASP A 250 -7.88 -1.49 10.50
CA ASP A 250 -6.63 -0.97 11.07
C ASP A 250 -6.14 0.28 10.34
N LEU A 251 -6.35 0.37 9.02
CA LEU A 251 -6.01 1.54 8.23
C LEU A 251 -6.92 2.73 8.55
N GLU A 252 -8.22 2.52 8.69
CA GLU A 252 -9.20 3.57 9.05
C GLU A 252 -9.03 4.02 10.51
N ALA A 253 -8.48 3.18 11.38
CA ALA A 253 -8.16 3.54 12.76
C ALA A 253 -6.95 4.48 12.89
N ILE A 254 -6.18 4.73 11.82
CA ILE A 254 -5.02 5.64 11.85
C ILE A 254 -5.52 7.09 11.92
N PRO A 255 -5.18 7.87 12.97
CA PRO A 255 -5.64 9.25 13.12
C PRO A 255 -5.14 10.15 11.99
N GLY A 256 -6.04 10.62 11.15
CA GLY A 256 -5.77 11.46 9.99
C GLY A 256 -6.05 10.77 8.64
N VAL A 257 -6.37 9.48 8.64
CA VAL A 257 -6.94 8.79 7.48
C VAL A 257 -8.45 9.02 7.50
N LEU A 258 -9.03 9.46 6.38
CA LEU A 258 -10.46 9.69 6.23
C LEU A 258 -11.19 8.48 5.66
N SER A 259 -10.55 7.80 4.72
CA SER A 259 -11.11 6.62 4.06
C SER A 259 -10.03 5.73 3.47
N VAL A 260 -10.37 4.46 3.28
CA VAL A 260 -9.58 3.52 2.46
C VAL A 260 -10.33 3.30 1.14
N GLU A 261 -9.92 4.00 0.09
CA GLU A 261 -10.64 3.95 -1.19
C GLU A 261 -10.34 2.69 -1.98
N ARG A 262 -9.10 2.20 -1.85
CA ARG A 262 -8.67 0.98 -2.54
C ARG A 262 -7.69 0.21 -1.67
N LEU A 263 -7.89 -1.09 -1.59
CA LEU A 263 -6.95 -2.04 -1.01
C LEU A 263 -6.84 -3.25 -1.93
N ARG A 264 -5.65 -3.51 -2.42
CA ARG A 264 -5.31 -4.69 -3.21
C ARG A 264 -4.12 -5.38 -2.57
N THR A 265 -4.23 -6.67 -2.41
CA THR A 265 -3.14 -7.50 -1.88
C THR A 265 -2.93 -8.69 -2.79
N ARG A 266 -1.69 -9.06 -3.03
CA ARG A 266 -1.32 -10.24 -3.81
C ARG A 266 -0.09 -10.90 -3.23
N ARG A 267 0.13 -12.14 -3.65
CA ARG A 267 1.32 -12.91 -3.28
C ARG A 267 2.09 -13.31 -4.54
N SER A 268 3.42 -13.28 -4.46
CA SER A 268 4.31 -13.80 -5.49
C SER A 268 5.42 -14.60 -4.81
N GLY A 269 5.33 -15.93 -4.87
CA GLY A 269 6.19 -16.83 -4.12
C GLY A 269 6.07 -16.60 -2.61
N SER A 270 7.18 -16.30 -1.94
CA SER A 270 7.23 -15.99 -0.51
C SER A 270 6.86 -14.56 -0.16
N ASN A 271 6.76 -13.65 -1.14
CA ASN A 271 6.60 -12.20 -0.94
C ASN A 271 5.15 -11.78 -1.06
N TYR A 272 4.76 -10.81 -0.22
CA TYR A 272 3.46 -10.15 -0.29
C TYR A 272 3.62 -8.75 -0.88
N PHE A 273 2.60 -8.31 -1.62
CA PHE A 273 2.49 -6.97 -2.19
C PHE A 273 1.15 -6.39 -1.81
N ALA A 274 1.13 -5.11 -1.45
CA ALA A 274 -0.09 -4.40 -1.11
C ALA A 274 -0.11 -3.01 -1.76
N ASP A 275 -1.15 -2.73 -2.54
CA ASP A 275 -1.42 -1.42 -3.12
C ASP A 275 -2.61 -0.80 -2.39
N ILE A 276 -2.40 0.37 -1.79
CA ILE A 276 -3.39 1.06 -0.96
C ILE A 276 -3.62 2.45 -1.51
N THR A 277 -4.87 2.88 -1.57
CA THR A 277 -5.24 4.27 -1.80
C THR A 277 -5.96 4.79 -0.57
N LEU A 278 -5.38 5.81 0.08
CA LEU A 278 -5.91 6.46 1.27
C LEU A 278 -6.49 7.83 0.93
N GLY A 279 -7.70 8.10 1.38
CA GLY A 279 -8.26 9.43 1.42
C GLY A 279 -7.70 10.22 2.61
N LEU A 280 -6.97 11.29 2.33
CA LEU A 280 -6.39 12.19 3.34
C LEU A 280 -7.01 13.59 3.24
N PRO A 281 -7.06 14.36 4.33
CA PRO A 281 -7.53 15.75 4.28
C PRO A 281 -6.75 16.58 3.26
N ARG A 282 -7.42 17.44 2.50
CA ARG A 282 -6.80 18.28 1.45
C ARG A 282 -5.73 19.24 1.99
N ASN A 283 -5.84 19.62 3.26
CA ASN A 283 -4.93 20.54 3.95
C ASN A 283 -3.79 19.84 4.70
N VAL A 284 -3.62 18.52 4.50
CA VAL A 284 -2.54 17.78 5.16
C VAL A 284 -1.18 18.22 4.61
N THR A 285 -0.22 18.47 5.51
CA THR A 285 1.14 18.79 5.10
C THR A 285 1.85 17.58 4.50
N PHE A 286 2.83 17.80 3.63
CA PHE A 286 3.64 16.72 3.04
C PHE A 286 4.27 15.81 4.10
N GLN A 287 4.84 16.39 5.16
CA GLN A 287 5.42 15.63 6.27
C GLN A 287 4.38 14.76 6.99
N ARG A 288 3.18 15.30 7.20
CA ARG A 288 2.10 14.52 7.83
C ARG A 288 1.60 13.41 6.92
N SER A 289 1.49 13.65 5.62
CA SER A 289 1.16 12.63 4.63
C SER A 289 2.18 11.49 4.63
N GLU A 290 3.48 11.79 4.70
CA GLU A 290 4.54 10.81 4.81
C GLU A 290 4.41 9.95 6.09
N GLN A 291 4.16 10.59 7.24
CA GLN A 291 3.92 9.86 8.50
C GLN A 291 2.73 8.90 8.41
N LEU A 292 1.63 9.34 7.77
CA LEU A 292 0.45 8.50 7.56
C LEU A 292 0.75 7.32 6.63
N THR A 293 1.52 7.55 5.58
CA THR A 293 2.00 6.51 4.67
C THR A 293 2.84 5.46 5.40
N MET A 294 3.77 5.90 6.26
CA MET A 294 4.58 5.00 7.08
C MET A 294 3.70 4.20 8.06
N ALA A 295 2.78 4.86 8.76
CA ALA A 295 1.87 4.19 9.69
C ALA A 295 0.97 3.17 8.98
N ALA A 296 0.50 3.46 7.77
CA ALA A 296 -0.26 2.53 6.94
C ALA A 296 0.58 1.32 6.51
N THR A 297 1.84 1.55 6.13
CA THR A 297 2.78 0.48 5.81
C THR A 297 3.00 -0.46 7.00
N GLU A 298 3.22 0.08 8.19
CA GLU A 298 3.38 -0.71 9.42
C GLU A 298 2.10 -1.49 9.77
N ALA A 299 0.92 -0.88 9.59
CA ALA A 299 -0.36 -1.54 9.82
C ALA A 299 -0.52 -2.77 8.92
N VAL A 300 -0.19 -2.65 7.62
CA VAL A 300 -0.23 -3.78 6.68
C VAL A 300 0.81 -4.85 7.04
N GLN A 301 2.03 -4.45 7.38
CA GLN A 301 3.11 -5.39 7.71
C GLN A 301 2.85 -6.19 8.99
N ARG A 302 1.98 -5.71 9.90
CA ARG A 302 1.52 -6.51 11.05
C ARG A 302 0.72 -7.73 10.64
N HIS A 303 -0.08 -7.63 9.57
CA HIS A 303 -0.87 -8.74 9.03
C HIS A 303 -0.12 -9.53 7.96
N LEU A 304 0.70 -8.86 7.15
CA LEU A 304 1.48 -9.42 6.04
C LEU A 304 2.98 -9.12 6.24
N PRO A 305 3.67 -9.88 7.10
CA PRO A 305 5.06 -9.62 7.45
C PRO A 305 5.98 -9.62 6.23
N GLY A 306 6.74 -8.53 6.07
CA GLY A 306 7.66 -8.33 4.93
C GLY A 306 6.97 -7.96 3.62
N ALA A 307 5.70 -7.50 3.66
CA ALA A 307 5.01 -7.03 2.48
C ALA A 307 5.70 -5.78 1.90
N ASP A 308 5.82 -5.76 0.57
CA ASP A 308 6.11 -4.55 -0.20
C ASP A 308 4.80 -3.76 -0.35
N VAL A 309 4.78 -2.54 0.21
CA VAL A 309 3.56 -1.74 0.35
C VAL A 309 3.70 -0.44 -0.40
N VAL A 310 2.83 -0.23 -1.37
CA VAL A 310 2.70 1.04 -2.08
C VAL A 310 1.46 1.76 -1.56
N VAL A 311 1.66 2.96 -1.00
CA VAL A 311 0.56 3.79 -0.50
C VAL A 311 0.42 5.01 -1.41
N HIS A 312 -0.75 5.16 -2.01
CA HIS A 312 -1.15 6.31 -2.78
C HIS A 312 -2.12 7.16 -1.95
N SER A 313 -1.85 8.44 -1.79
CA SER A 313 -2.72 9.38 -1.08
C SER A 313 -3.56 10.19 -2.06
N VAL A 314 -4.84 10.31 -1.77
CA VAL A 314 -5.80 11.12 -2.54
C VAL A 314 -6.37 12.20 -1.62
N PRO A 315 -6.31 13.47 -2.04
CA PRO A 315 -6.89 14.55 -1.25
C PRO A 315 -8.42 14.42 -1.23
N THR A 316 -8.96 14.30 -0.01
CA THR A 316 -10.40 14.07 0.23
C THR A 316 -10.96 15.18 1.11
N ALA A 317 -12.18 15.64 0.81
CA ALA A 317 -12.87 16.64 1.60
C ALA A 317 -13.17 16.12 3.01
N SER A 318 -12.90 16.94 4.03
CA SER A 318 -13.17 16.61 5.43
C SER A 318 -14.22 17.56 6.02
N LEU A 319 -15.07 17.05 6.91
CA LEU A 319 -16.02 17.89 7.67
C LEU A 319 -15.30 18.89 8.60
N ALA A 320 -14.06 18.62 8.97
CA ALA A 320 -13.23 19.51 9.79
C ALA A 320 -12.45 20.56 8.97
N GLU A 321 -12.63 20.56 7.64
CA GLU A 321 -11.94 21.48 6.73
C GLU A 321 -12.48 22.90 6.88
N SER A 322 -11.58 23.89 7.03
CA SER A 322 -11.99 25.28 7.10
C SER A 322 -12.55 25.79 5.77
N VAL A 323 -13.36 26.84 5.81
CA VAL A 323 -13.87 27.50 4.60
C VAL A 323 -12.72 27.93 3.69
N HIS A 324 -11.62 28.44 4.26
CA HIS A 324 -10.42 28.84 3.52
C HIS A 324 -9.77 27.67 2.80
N ASP A 325 -9.67 26.51 3.45
CA ASP A 325 -9.07 25.32 2.83
C ASP A 325 -9.94 24.81 1.67
N ARG A 326 -11.27 24.88 1.81
CA ARG A 326 -12.22 24.51 0.75
C ARG A 326 -12.09 25.43 -0.46
N ILE A 327 -12.00 26.76 -0.24
CA ILE A 327 -11.78 27.74 -1.32
C ILE A 327 -10.46 27.45 -2.05
N ARG A 328 -9.36 27.25 -1.31
CA ARG A 328 -8.05 26.92 -1.89
C ARG A 328 -8.08 25.59 -2.65
N ALA A 329 -8.82 24.61 -2.16
CA ALA A 329 -8.96 23.32 -2.85
C ALA A 329 -9.70 23.45 -4.18
N VAL A 330 -10.71 24.33 -4.27
CA VAL A 330 -11.41 24.64 -5.53
C VAL A 330 -10.44 25.26 -6.52
N ALA A 331 -9.70 26.29 -6.13
CA ALA A 331 -8.71 26.96 -6.98
C ALA A 331 -7.60 25.99 -7.44
N ALA A 332 -7.11 25.16 -6.53
CA ALA A 332 -6.06 24.17 -6.84
C ALA A 332 -6.52 23.11 -7.86
N ARG A 333 -7.80 22.70 -7.88
CA ARG A 333 -8.32 21.77 -8.90
C ARG A 333 -8.20 22.34 -10.32
N ARG A 334 -8.29 23.66 -10.44
CA ARG A 334 -8.14 24.38 -11.70
C ARG A 334 -6.72 24.89 -11.97
N ASN A 335 -5.78 24.57 -11.09
CA ASN A 335 -4.40 25.07 -11.14
C ASN A 335 -4.35 26.62 -11.13
N LEU A 336 -5.24 27.24 -10.36
CA LEU A 336 -5.31 28.70 -10.19
C LEU A 336 -4.63 29.10 -8.87
N ALA A 337 -3.82 30.15 -8.92
CA ALA A 337 -3.19 30.74 -7.75
C ALA A 337 -4.10 31.83 -7.16
N ILE A 338 -4.54 31.60 -5.92
CA ILE A 338 -5.31 32.60 -5.15
C ILE A 338 -4.58 32.95 -3.88
N HIS A 339 -4.69 34.21 -3.48
CA HIS A 339 -4.15 34.71 -2.21
C HIS A 339 -5.08 35.73 -1.55
N ASP A 340 -4.70 36.22 -0.38
CA ASP A 340 -5.46 37.20 0.42
C ASP A 340 -6.97 36.87 0.57
N VAL A 341 -7.26 35.56 0.78
CA VAL A 341 -8.64 35.10 0.95
C VAL A 341 -9.18 35.58 2.30
N SER A 342 -10.19 36.42 2.27
CA SER A 342 -10.96 36.90 3.43
C SER A 342 -12.36 36.30 3.40
N VAL A 343 -12.81 35.78 4.54
CA VAL A 343 -14.16 35.21 4.69
C VAL A 343 -14.88 35.98 5.80
N GLN A 344 -15.96 36.65 5.44
CA GLN A 344 -16.74 37.46 6.36
C GLN A 344 -18.15 36.87 6.47
N GLN A 345 -18.70 36.87 7.69
CA GLN A 345 -20.10 36.51 7.90
C GLN A 345 -20.97 37.74 7.73
N ILE A 346 -21.95 37.68 6.84
CA ILE A 346 -22.95 38.73 6.68
C ILE A 346 -23.91 38.62 7.84
N ALA A 347 -24.11 39.72 8.56
CA ALA A 347 -25.07 39.80 9.66
C ALA A 347 -26.50 39.60 9.14
N GLY A 348 -27.04 38.40 9.29
CA GLY A 348 -28.47 38.09 9.08
C GLY A 348 -29.22 38.14 10.41
N GLY A 349 -30.54 38.36 10.38
CA GLY A 349 -31.36 38.35 11.58
C GLY A 349 -31.29 37.02 12.35
N GLU A 350 -31.70 36.99 13.61
CA GLU A 350 -31.53 35.91 14.59
C GLU A 350 -31.97 34.49 14.16
N GLU A 351 -32.68 34.32 13.05
CA GLU A 351 -33.20 33.04 12.53
C GLU A 351 -32.59 32.64 11.15
N ALA A 352 -31.71 33.43 10.55
CA ALA A 352 -31.14 33.14 9.22
C ALA A 352 -29.89 32.27 9.29
N GLN A 353 -29.77 31.31 8.37
CA GLN A 353 -28.53 30.55 8.20
C GLN A 353 -27.35 31.50 7.94
N PRO A 354 -26.15 31.23 8.46
CA PRO A 354 -24.98 32.10 8.28
C PRO A 354 -24.68 32.24 6.78
N GLN A 355 -24.73 33.47 6.29
CA GLN A 355 -24.35 33.82 4.93
C GLN A 355 -22.89 34.29 4.92
N LEU A 356 -22.12 33.83 3.95
CA LEU A 356 -20.70 34.15 3.83
C LEU A 356 -20.47 35.05 2.63
N HIS A 357 -19.63 36.07 2.85
CA HIS A 357 -19.01 36.89 1.82
C HIS A 357 -17.54 36.54 1.73
N ILE A 358 -17.03 36.36 0.51
CA ILE A 358 -15.63 36.02 0.24
C ILE A 358 -15.01 37.15 -0.59
N GLU A 359 -13.84 37.63 -0.15
CA GLU A 359 -12.95 38.45 -0.94
C GLU A 359 -11.69 37.65 -1.19
N GLN A 360 -11.20 37.62 -2.43
CA GLN A 360 -9.99 36.91 -2.80
C GLN A 360 -9.29 37.57 -3.97
N HIS A 361 -7.98 37.33 -4.10
CA HIS A 361 -7.20 37.74 -5.25
C HIS A 361 -6.85 36.53 -6.09
N LEU A 362 -7.01 36.66 -7.41
CA LEU A 362 -6.66 35.64 -8.40
C LEU A 362 -5.53 36.14 -9.28
N GLU A 363 -4.43 35.42 -9.31
CA GLU A 363 -3.29 35.69 -10.21
C GLU A 363 -3.57 35.09 -11.59
N VAL A 364 -3.42 35.89 -12.63
CA VAL A 364 -3.53 35.45 -14.02
C VAL A 364 -2.32 35.91 -14.82
N ASP A 365 -2.04 35.23 -15.93
CA ASP A 365 -0.99 35.61 -16.86
C ASP A 365 -1.20 37.04 -17.38
N GLU A 366 -0.17 37.87 -17.34
CA GLU A 366 -0.24 39.28 -17.77
C GLU A 366 -0.62 39.47 -19.26
N THR A 367 -0.46 38.44 -20.08
CA THR A 367 -0.85 38.43 -21.49
C THR A 367 -2.30 37.99 -21.73
N MET A 368 -3.01 37.55 -20.66
CA MET A 368 -4.37 37.05 -20.77
C MET A 368 -5.34 38.20 -21.06
N PRO A 369 -6.24 38.07 -22.06
CA PRO A 369 -7.28 39.05 -22.31
C PRO A 369 -8.25 39.16 -21.12
N LEU A 370 -8.70 40.36 -20.78
CA LEU A 370 -9.62 40.63 -19.66
C LEU A 370 -10.88 39.78 -19.71
N LEU A 371 -11.43 39.53 -20.91
CA LEU A 371 -12.61 38.67 -21.07
C LEU A 371 -12.34 37.25 -20.59
N SER A 372 -11.22 36.67 -20.97
CA SER A 372 -10.85 35.31 -20.58
C SER A 372 -10.55 35.22 -19.07
N ALA A 373 -9.91 36.24 -18.49
CA ALA A 373 -9.69 36.33 -17.05
C ALA A 373 -11.03 36.41 -16.29
N HIS A 374 -11.98 37.18 -16.79
CA HIS A 374 -13.32 37.30 -16.19
C HIS A 374 -14.13 36.00 -16.31
N GLU A 375 -14.02 35.26 -17.42
CA GLU A 375 -14.64 33.94 -17.58
C GLU A 375 -14.08 32.94 -16.55
N LEU A 376 -12.75 32.93 -16.36
CA LEU A 376 -12.08 32.12 -15.34
C LEU A 376 -12.59 32.42 -13.91
N VAL A 377 -12.70 33.71 -13.57
CA VAL A 377 -13.27 34.14 -12.28
C VAL A 377 -14.69 33.66 -12.11
N THR A 378 -15.52 33.84 -13.13
CA THR A 378 -16.93 33.42 -13.09
C THR A 378 -17.08 31.93 -12.84
N GLU A 379 -16.25 31.10 -13.49
CA GLU A 379 -16.22 29.66 -13.31
C GLU A 379 -15.71 29.27 -11.90
N LEU A 380 -14.63 29.90 -11.43
CA LEU A 380 -14.10 29.69 -10.08
C LEU A 380 -15.13 30.01 -9.00
N GLU A 381 -15.80 31.16 -9.13
CA GLU A 381 -16.85 31.59 -8.19
C GLU A 381 -18.07 30.65 -8.19
N ALA A 382 -18.45 30.13 -9.36
CA ALA A 382 -19.53 29.15 -9.47
C ALA A 382 -19.19 27.86 -8.71
N GLU A 383 -17.98 27.34 -8.89
CA GLU A 383 -17.51 26.13 -8.18
C GLU A 383 -17.38 26.35 -6.67
N ILE A 384 -16.93 27.55 -6.22
CA ILE A 384 -16.87 27.88 -4.80
C ILE A 384 -18.29 27.88 -4.19
N ARG A 385 -19.30 28.44 -4.90
CA ARG A 385 -20.70 28.41 -4.44
C ARG A 385 -21.26 27.00 -4.39
N GLU A 386 -20.89 26.14 -5.34
CA GLU A 386 -21.30 24.73 -5.34
C GLU A 386 -20.64 23.96 -4.17
N GLU A 387 -19.36 24.17 -3.95
CA GLU A 387 -18.62 23.53 -2.85
C GLU A 387 -19.10 24.03 -1.47
N ILE A 388 -19.45 25.32 -1.35
CA ILE A 388 -19.82 25.98 -0.08
C ILE A 388 -21.16 26.71 -0.23
N PRO A 389 -22.29 26.02 -0.03
CA PRO A 389 -23.62 26.61 -0.24
C PRO A 389 -23.95 27.83 0.65
N ALA A 390 -23.22 28.03 1.75
CA ALA A 390 -23.37 29.20 2.63
C ALA A 390 -22.80 30.49 2.01
N VAL A 391 -22.06 30.42 0.91
CA VAL A 391 -21.48 31.58 0.22
C VAL A 391 -22.53 32.23 -0.68
N THR A 392 -22.90 33.45 -0.35
CA THR A 392 -23.87 34.25 -1.09
C THR A 392 -23.26 35.32 -1.97
N SER A 393 -22.05 35.79 -1.61
CA SER A 393 -21.33 36.82 -2.35
C SER A 393 -19.85 36.51 -2.42
N ILE A 394 -19.25 36.70 -3.60
CA ILE A 394 -17.82 36.58 -3.81
C ILE A 394 -17.36 37.81 -4.60
N LEU A 395 -16.29 38.41 -4.15
CA LEU A 395 -15.55 39.45 -4.86
C LEU A 395 -14.13 38.94 -5.16
N THR A 396 -13.82 38.79 -6.43
CA THR A 396 -12.50 38.34 -6.86
C THR A 396 -11.77 39.48 -7.55
N HIS A 397 -10.63 39.89 -7.00
CA HIS A 397 -9.71 40.82 -7.63
C HIS A 397 -8.79 40.04 -8.57
N ILE A 398 -8.69 40.51 -9.81
CA ILE A 398 -7.82 39.89 -10.83
C ILE A 398 -6.50 40.66 -10.81
N GLU A 399 -5.41 39.93 -10.63
CA GLU A 399 -4.04 40.49 -10.63
C GLU A 399 -3.20 39.79 -11.70
N SER A 400 -2.27 40.52 -12.34
CA SER A 400 -1.35 39.94 -13.30
C SER A 400 -0.12 39.35 -12.61
N GLU A 401 0.28 38.14 -12.99
CA GLU A 401 1.57 37.53 -12.61
C GLU A 401 2.75 38.26 -13.29
N PRO A 402 3.91 38.27 -12.62
CA PRO A 402 4.11 37.93 -11.24
C PRO A 402 4.01 39.16 -10.35
N ALA A 403 3.59 39.03 -9.12
CA ALA A 403 4.09 39.90 -8.08
C ALA A 403 5.62 39.75 -8.07
N THR A 404 6.31 40.42 -9.01
CA THR A 404 7.75 40.62 -8.93
C THR A 404 7.98 41.12 -7.54
N ILE A 405 8.91 40.52 -6.81
CA ILE A 405 9.44 41.02 -5.56
C ILE A 405 9.43 42.54 -5.69
N GLU A 406 8.44 43.19 -5.05
CA GLU A 406 8.35 44.66 -5.06
C GLU A 406 9.73 45.17 -4.76
N ARG A 407 10.23 46.13 -5.55
CA ARG A 407 11.52 46.77 -5.25
C ARG A 407 11.53 47.05 -3.76
N PRO A 408 12.57 46.63 -3.00
CA PRO A 408 12.55 46.75 -1.57
C PRO A 408 12.15 48.17 -1.23
N ALA A 409 10.93 48.36 -0.69
CA ALA A 409 10.51 49.59 -0.12
C ALA A 409 11.59 49.93 0.91
N SER A 410 12.18 51.11 0.85
CA SER A 410 13.26 51.47 1.76
C SER A 410 12.73 51.33 3.18
N LEU A 411 13.21 50.34 3.91
CA LEU A 411 12.95 50.24 5.34
C LEU A 411 13.67 51.39 6.01
N GLU A 412 12.96 52.39 6.43
CA GLU A 412 13.52 53.56 7.08
C GLU A 412 13.14 53.58 8.57
N ARG A 413 14.03 54.08 9.40
CA ARG A 413 13.71 54.42 10.79
C ARG A 413 13.20 55.84 10.87
N ASP A 414 11.89 56.03 11.05
CA ASP A 414 11.30 57.34 11.26
C ASP A 414 11.17 57.60 12.77
N ARG A 415 12.09 58.41 13.30
CA ARG A 415 12.17 58.73 14.73
C ARG A 415 10.92 59.47 15.25
N GLN A 416 10.21 60.18 14.39
CA GLN A 416 9.00 60.91 14.81
C GLN A 416 7.84 59.93 15.01
N LEU A 417 7.63 59.03 14.09
CA LEU A 417 6.61 57.98 14.21
C LEU A 417 6.93 57.02 15.35
N GLU A 418 8.20 56.66 15.55
CA GLU A 418 8.63 55.86 16.68
C GLU A 418 8.30 56.51 18.03
N VAL A 419 8.57 57.78 18.21
CA VAL A 419 8.27 58.51 19.45
C VAL A 419 6.78 58.63 19.67
N ARG A 420 5.99 58.81 18.62
CA ARG A 420 4.52 58.87 18.69
C ARG A 420 3.95 57.49 19.10
N LEU A 421 4.44 56.43 18.46
CA LEU A 421 3.98 55.06 18.78
C LEU A 421 4.30 54.70 20.24
N ARG A 422 5.52 55.01 20.73
CA ARG A 422 5.90 54.79 22.14
C ARG A 422 5.03 55.60 23.11
N ARG A 423 4.67 56.82 22.74
CA ARG A 423 3.77 57.65 23.55
C ARG A 423 2.39 57.07 23.66
N VAL A 424 1.83 56.59 22.57
CA VAL A 424 0.52 55.94 22.57
C VAL A 424 0.57 54.62 23.35
N ALA A 425 1.64 53.83 23.16
CA ALA A 425 1.85 52.57 23.86
C ALA A 425 1.98 52.72 25.37
N ALA A 426 2.54 53.86 25.85
CA ALA A 426 2.64 54.17 27.28
C ALA A 426 1.26 54.31 27.98
N GLY A 427 0.16 54.43 27.22
CA GLY A 427 -1.20 54.36 27.74
C GLY A 427 -1.72 52.98 28.05
N PHE A 428 -0.97 51.94 27.70
CA PHE A 428 -1.34 50.51 27.88
C PHE A 428 -0.41 49.89 28.92
N PRO A 429 -0.87 49.62 30.14
CA PRO A 429 -0.01 49.14 31.23
C PRO A 429 0.57 47.73 31.01
N GLU A 430 -0.01 46.95 30.12
CA GLU A 430 0.48 45.63 29.75
C GLU A 430 1.66 45.68 28.76
N ILE A 431 1.90 46.79 28.06
CA ILE A 431 3.02 46.95 27.13
C ILE A 431 4.28 47.36 27.91
N LEU A 432 5.28 46.51 27.87
CA LEU A 432 6.57 46.74 28.57
C LEU A 432 7.53 47.58 27.75
N ASP A 433 7.60 47.29 26.43
CA ASP A 433 8.48 48.01 25.51
C ASP A 433 7.95 47.92 24.06
N ILE A 434 8.32 48.92 23.26
CA ILE A 434 8.15 48.93 21.79
C ILE A 434 9.54 49.18 21.20
N HIS A 435 9.97 48.30 20.33
CA HIS A 435 11.27 48.39 19.68
C HIS A 435 11.23 47.92 18.22
N ASP A 436 12.36 48.07 17.53
CA ASP A 436 12.51 47.74 16.12
C ASP A 436 11.38 48.28 15.23
N VAL A 437 11.14 49.59 15.41
CA VAL A 437 10.15 50.32 14.64
C VAL A 437 10.69 50.67 13.27
N PHE A 438 10.12 50.07 12.23
CA PHE A 438 10.46 50.37 10.85
C PHE A 438 9.27 50.96 10.11
N VAL A 439 9.55 51.86 9.21
CA VAL A 439 8.55 52.54 8.39
C VAL A 439 8.83 52.24 6.92
N THR A 440 7.80 51.76 6.24
CA THR A 440 7.80 51.54 4.80
C THR A 440 6.95 52.62 4.15
N ARG A 441 7.51 53.43 3.26
CA ARG A 441 6.78 54.41 2.47
C ARG A 441 6.61 53.88 1.04
N ARG A 442 5.39 53.72 0.59
CA ARG A 442 5.07 53.39 -0.79
C ARG A 442 4.60 54.67 -1.47
N GLY A 443 5.35 55.11 -2.46
CA GLY A 443 4.94 56.24 -3.29
C GLY A 443 3.70 55.88 -4.13
N PRO A 444 3.05 56.90 -4.72
CA PRO A 444 1.87 56.66 -5.55
C PRO A 444 2.18 55.63 -6.64
N ARG A 445 1.33 54.62 -6.78
CA ARG A 445 1.42 53.64 -7.87
C ARG A 445 1.36 54.41 -9.19
N ALA A 446 2.48 54.60 -9.87
CA ALA A 446 2.48 55.00 -11.26
C ALA A 446 1.89 53.85 -12.07
N ILE A 447 0.63 53.95 -12.44
CA ILE A 447 0.02 53.07 -13.45
C ILE A 447 0.72 53.39 -14.76
N GLN A 448 1.75 52.63 -15.07
CA GLN A 448 2.40 52.68 -16.37
C GLN A 448 1.49 51.87 -17.33
N LEU A 449 0.50 52.56 -17.89
CA LEU A 449 -0.26 52.07 -19.03
C LEU A 449 0.75 51.75 -20.14
N ALA A 450 0.92 50.48 -20.46
CA ALA A 450 1.66 50.06 -21.64
C ALA A 450 1.04 50.74 -22.86
N ARG A 451 1.80 51.65 -23.50
CA ARG A 451 1.45 52.20 -24.79
C ARG A 451 1.42 51.08 -25.80
N VAL A 452 0.22 50.62 -26.15
CA VAL A 452 -0.01 49.89 -27.37
C VAL A 452 0.18 50.90 -28.51
N SER A 453 1.15 50.67 -29.32
CA SER A 453 1.41 51.41 -30.55
C SER A 453 0.31 51.09 -31.59
N ALA A 454 -0.72 51.89 -31.59
CA ALA A 454 -1.61 52.06 -32.76
C ALA A 454 -2.06 53.53 -32.70
N GLY A 455 -1.61 54.29 -33.69
CA GLY A 455 -1.90 55.71 -33.73
C GLY A 455 -3.37 56.02 -33.82
N GLU A 456 -3.76 56.82 -32.84
CA GLU A 456 -4.79 57.83 -32.95
C GLU A 456 -4.77 58.64 -31.61
N GLU A 457 -4.52 59.94 -31.75
CA GLU A 457 -4.53 60.92 -30.66
C GLU A 457 -5.99 61.18 -30.29
N GLU A 458 -6.44 60.65 -29.11
CA GLU A 458 -7.56 61.26 -28.38
C GLU A 458 -7.10 61.44 -26.92
N ALA A 459 -7.13 62.71 -26.51
CA ALA A 459 -6.78 63.14 -25.15
C ALA A 459 -7.79 62.59 -24.14
N ILE A 460 -7.41 61.52 -23.47
CA ILE A 460 -8.13 61.02 -22.27
C ILE A 460 -7.59 61.80 -21.08
N SER A 461 -8.51 62.56 -20.44
CA SER A 461 -8.32 63.31 -19.21
C SER A 461 -7.67 62.40 -18.15
N GLU A 462 -6.60 62.90 -17.53
CA GLU A 462 -5.87 62.29 -16.41
C GLU A 462 -6.87 61.91 -15.31
N PRO A 463 -6.88 60.64 -14.83
CA PRO A 463 -7.59 60.32 -13.60
C PRO A 463 -6.87 61.02 -12.43
N ALA A 464 -7.67 61.58 -11.54
CA ALA A 464 -7.19 62.30 -10.37
C ALA A 464 -6.11 61.51 -9.62
N GLU A 465 -4.95 62.18 -9.41
CA GLU A 465 -3.91 61.69 -8.52
C GLU A 465 -4.52 61.49 -7.12
N GLU A 466 -4.68 60.22 -6.71
CA GLU A 466 -4.69 59.92 -5.28
C GLU A 466 -3.26 60.12 -4.76
N SER A 467 -2.96 61.39 -4.42
CA SER A 467 -1.71 61.81 -3.82
C SER A 467 -1.74 61.47 -2.34
N GLY A 468 -1.27 60.26 -2.00
CA GLY A 468 -1.01 59.85 -0.62
C GLY A 468 0.10 58.81 -0.62
N ASP A 469 1.23 59.15 0.04
CA ASP A 469 2.23 58.15 0.40
C ASP A 469 1.58 57.15 1.34
N HIS A 470 1.47 55.89 0.91
CA HIS A 470 1.02 54.81 1.79
C HIS A 470 2.11 54.47 2.79
N ILE A 471 1.84 54.75 4.08
CA ILE A 471 2.81 54.54 5.17
C ILE A 471 2.40 53.29 5.95
N GLN A 472 3.28 52.30 5.94
CA GLN A 472 3.15 51.11 6.79
C GLN A 472 4.21 51.15 7.88
N VAL A 473 3.80 50.92 9.13
CA VAL A 473 4.69 50.84 10.29
C VAL A 473 4.71 49.39 10.79
N THR A 474 5.92 48.88 11.05
CA THR A 474 6.10 47.57 11.68
C THR A 474 6.90 47.74 12.96
N CYS A 475 6.55 47.02 14.04
CA CYS A 475 7.26 47.10 15.30
C CYS A 475 7.14 45.78 16.09
N HIS A 476 8.07 45.62 17.04
CA HIS A 476 7.97 44.58 18.07
C HIS A 476 7.42 45.20 19.36
N CYS A 477 6.54 44.45 20.02
CA CYS A 477 5.87 44.85 21.26
C CYS A 477 6.11 43.80 22.34
N THR A 478 6.89 44.16 23.36
CA THR A 478 7.19 43.28 24.49
C THR A 478 6.03 43.29 25.49
N LEU A 479 5.53 42.13 25.84
CA LEU A 479 4.43 41.89 26.76
C LEU A 479 4.80 40.89 27.86
N PRO A 480 4.12 40.89 29.03
CA PRO A 480 4.38 39.92 30.08
C PRO A 480 4.09 38.49 29.65
N ASP A 481 4.96 37.54 29.97
CA ASP A 481 4.95 36.14 29.55
C ASP A 481 3.66 35.37 29.95
N HIS A 482 2.99 35.79 31.02
CA HIS A 482 1.81 35.15 31.58
C HIS A 482 0.47 35.59 30.95
N LEU A 483 0.52 36.54 30.00
CA LEU A 483 -0.71 37.02 29.37
C LEU A 483 -1.29 35.96 28.40
N PRO A 484 -2.58 35.64 28.52
CA PRO A 484 -3.22 34.75 27.56
C PRO A 484 -3.31 35.43 26.19
N MET A 485 -3.19 34.67 25.10
CA MET A 485 -3.20 35.18 23.71
C MET A 485 -4.44 36.01 23.37
N SER A 486 -5.60 35.70 23.94
CA SER A 486 -6.80 36.52 23.80
C SER A 486 -6.63 37.96 24.35
N ARG A 487 -5.90 38.12 25.45
CA ARG A 487 -5.59 39.43 26.02
C ARG A 487 -4.50 40.15 25.25
N VAL A 488 -3.48 39.40 24.79
CA VAL A 488 -2.43 39.94 23.89
C VAL A 488 -3.09 40.54 22.64
N HIS A 489 -3.98 39.77 21.99
CA HIS A 489 -4.69 40.25 20.80
C HIS A 489 -5.54 41.51 21.08
N ALA A 490 -6.28 41.54 22.20
CA ALA A 490 -7.08 42.72 22.58
C ALA A 490 -6.22 43.97 22.81
N VAL A 491 -5.07 43.83 23.45
CA VAL A 491 -4.13 44.95 23.71
C VAL A 491 -3.53 45.48 22.40
N ILE A 492 -3.11 44.57 21.51
CA ILE A 492 -2.55 44.93 20.21
C ILE A 492 -3.59 45.67 19.35
N THR A 493 -4.80 45.11 19.23
CA THR A 493 -5.89 45.75 18.47
C THR A 493 -6.25 47.13 19.04
N ALA A 494 -6.24 47.29 20.36
CA ALA A 494 -6.48 48.59 20.99
C ALA A 494 -5.34 49.59 20.73
N LEU A 495 -4.08 49.12 20.74
CA LEU A 495 -2.91 49.93 20.39
C LEU A 495 -2.96 50.40 18.92
N GLU A 496 -3.29 49.50 18.01
CA GLU A 496 -3.46 49.80 16.58
C GLU A 496 -4.54 50.86 16.36
N GLY A 497 -5.68 50.71 17.00
CA GLY A 497 -6.78 51.69 16.93
C GLY A 497 -6.38 53.06 17.51
N ALA A 498 -5.70 53.07 18.66
CA ALA A 498 -5.27 54.31 19.29
C ALA A 498 -4.17 55.02 18.47
N PHE A 499 -3.21 54.25 17.90
CA PHE A 499 -2.17 54.82 17.05
C PHE A 499 -2.71 55.36 15.74
N LYS A 500 -3.72 54.74 15.14
CA LYS A 500 -4.35 55.21 13.93
C LYS A 500 -5.08 56.55 14.14
N VAL A 501 -5.57 56.81 15.35
CA VAL A 501 -6.12 58.13 15.73
C VAL A 501 -5.06 59.18 15.90
N ASP A 502 -3.90 58.82 16.50
CA ASP A 502 -2.76 59.74 16.71
C ASP A 502 -1.96 60.02 15.42
N ALA A 503 -1.89 59.03 14.53
CA ALA A 503 -1.13 59.07 13.26
C ALA A 503 -2.05 58.65 12.08
N PRO A 504 -2.98 59.50 11.66
CA PRO A 504 -3.94 59.16 10.58
C PRO A 504 -3.27 59.03 9.22
N GLU A 505 -2.04 59.52 9.06
CA GLU A 505 -1.22 59.30 7.87
C GLU A 505 -0.65 57.90 7.72
N VAL A 506 -0.76 57.04 8.75
CA VAL A 506 -0.31 55.65 8.72
C VAL A 506 -1.48 54.76 8.32
N ASP A 507 -1.37 54.10 7.17
CA ASP A 507 -2.38 53.21 6.65
C ASP A 507 -2.46 51.90 7.42
N ARG A 508 -1.30 51.35 7.78
CA ARG A 508 -1.22 50.03 8.43
C ARG A 508 -0.13 50.02 9.50
N LEU A 509 -0.50 49.47 10.67
CA LEU A 509 0.45 49.17 11.75
C LEU A 509 0.49 47.65 11.95
N LEU A 510 1.67 47.05 11.82
CA LEU A 510 1.90 45.63 12.08
C LEU A 510 2.71 45.49 13.36
N ILE A 511 2.14 44.81 14.35
CA ILE A 511 2.77 44.64 15.65
C ILE A 511 3.11 43.16 15.86
N HIS A 512 4.36 42.84 16.10
CA HIS A 512 4.80 41.52 16.50
C HIS A 512 4.91 41.42 18.03
N PRO A 513 4.03 40.66 18.72
CA PRO A 513 4.11 40.49 20.17
C PRO A 513 5.27 39.56 20.55
N GLU A 514 6.07 39.99 21.55
CA GLU A 514 7.17 39.22 22.09
C GLU A 514 7.03 39.02 23.61
N PRO A 515 7.42 37.87 24.15
CA PRO A 515 7.48 37.67 25.60
C PRO A 515 8.68 38.43 26.22
N ALA A 516 8.53 38.85 27.47
CA ALA A 516 9.58 39.62 28.18
C ALA A 516 10.89 38.82 28.38
N THR A 517 10.81 37.49 28.32
CA THR A 517 11.96 36.57 28.45
C THR A 517 12.66 36.24 27.15
N ASP A 518 12.25 36.80 26.02
CA ASP A 518 12.94 36.54 24.75
C ASP A 518 14.31 37.19 24.72
N ASN A 519 15.36 36.37 24.75
CA ASN A 519 16.78 36.79 24.75
C ASN A 519 17.36 37.04 23.35
N ARG A 520 16.54 37.26 22.32
CA ARG A 520 17.00 37.47 20.94
C ARG A 520 17.38 38.92 20.62
N ARG A 521 17.76 39.68 21.65
CA ARG A 521 18.28 41.08 21.50
C ARG A 521 19.73 41.09 21.10
#